data_df1a74d7455770d73b618cba734ebf01
#
_entry.id   df1a74d7455770d73b618cba734ebf01
#
_cell.length_a   1.000
_cell.length_b   1.000
_cell.length_c   1.000
_cell.angle_alpha   90.00
_cell.angle_beta   90.00
_cell.angle_gamma   90.00
#
_symmetry.space_group_name_H-M   'P 1'
#
loop_
_entity.id
_entity.type
_entity.pdbx_description
1 polymer ?
#
loop_
_entity_poly.entity_id
_entity_poly.type
_entity_poly.pdbx_seq_one_letter_code
_entity_poly.pdbx_strand_id
1 'polypeptide(L)'
;TKEIYDACRAETKHELGLFDAEFVALVGFTASFSGKWFGGYAPQEDRKPVPNDRNFQTRRANIMAQVPGLAGIDIRQGSYQDLEIPPRSLIYCDPPYQATTGYNNRDKFDHAAFWNWARTRHAEGHTVFVSEYAAPEDFICVWEKTLPSQMGHTNNRATEKLFIPNPIW
;
A
#
# COMPACT_ATOMS: atom_id res chain seq x y z
N THR A 1 15.32 17.35 -7.02
CA THR A 1 14.74 18.68 -7.24
C THR A 1 13.31 18.56 -7.74
N LYS A 2 12.55 19.65 -7.72
CA LYS A 2 11.18 19.70 -8.24
C LYS A 2 11.14 19.38 -9.75
N GLU A 3 12.14 19.81 -10.49
CA GLU A 3 12.26 19.53 -11.92
C GLU A 3 12.34 18.02 -12.21
N ILE A 4 13.13 17.28 -11.45
CA ILE A 4 13.21 15.81 -11.56
C ILE A 4 11.87 15.17 -11.19
N TYR A 5 11.21 15.65 -10.14
CA TYR A 5 9.90 15.16 -9.74
C TYR A 5 8.86 15.37 -10.85
N ASP A 6 8.81 16.58 -11.44
CA ASP A 6 7.88 16.90 -12.51
C ASP A 6 8.19 16.10 -13.78
N ALA A 7 9.46 15.88 -14.09
CA ALA A 7 9.89 15.06 -15.23
C ALA A 7 9.50 13.57 -15.02
N CYS A 8 9.75 13.00 -13.84
CA CYS A 8 9.30 11.65 -13.51
C CYS A 8 7.77 11.52 -13.55
N ARG A 9 7.04 12.54 -13.10
CA ARG A 9 5.58 12.57 -13.19
C ARG A 9 5.08 12.63 -14.63
N ALA A 10 5.79 13.34 -15.51
CA ALA A 10 5.48 13.36 -16.94
C ALA A 10 5.74 12.00 -17.60
N GLU A 11 6.81 11.30 -17.19
CA GLU A 11 7.13 9.94 -17.63
C GLU A 11 5.97 8.98 -17.42
N THR A 12 5.30 9.03 -16.26
CA THR A 12 4.14 8.16 -15.96
C THR A 12 2.94 8.38 -16.86
N LYS A 13 2.89 9.50 -17.61
CA LYS A 13 1.76 9.85 -18.47
C LYS A 13 2.07 9.67 -19.95
N HIS A 14 3.32 9.79 -20.32
CA HIS A 14 3.73 9.93 -21.71
C HIS A 14 4.76 8.91 -22.17
N GLU A 15 5.25 8.05 -21.26
CA GLU A 15 6.22 7.00 -21.58
C GLU A 15 7.41 7.51 -22.42
N LEU A 16 8.02 8.62 -21.97
CA LEU A 16 9.04 9.35 -22.71
C LEU A 16 10.39 8.60 -22.80
N GLY A 17 10.58 7.57 -21.97
CA GLY A 17 11.82 6.80 -21.89
C GLY A 17 13.01 7.57 -21.31
N LEU A 18 12.74 8.61 -20.51
CA LEU A 18 13.76 9.45 -19.89
C LEU A 18 14.38 8.84 -18.63
N PHE A 19 13.62 8.01 -17.93
CA PHE A 19 14.01 7.40 -16.67
C PHE A 19 13.55 5.96 -16.58
N ASP A 20 14.33 5.13 -15.88
CA ASP A 20 13.93 3.76 -15.55
C ASP A 20 12.72 3.75 -14.60
N ALA A 21 11.86 2.75 -14.72
CA ALA A 21 10.62 2.62 -13.96
C ALA A 21 10.87 2.64 -12.44
N GLU A 22 11.96 2.02 -11.99
CA GLU A 22 12.38 1.95 -10.61
C GLU A 22 12.76 3.35 -10.07
N PHE A 23 13.41 4.15 -10.87
CA PHE A 23 13.75 5.53 -10.51
C PHE A 23 12.49 6.40 -10.43
N VAL A 24 11.58 6.24 -11.38
CA VAL A 24 10.27 6.92 -11.38
C VAL A 24 9.49 6.53 -10.13
N ALA A 25 9.47 5.24 -9.77
CA ALA A 25 8.81 4.75 -8.57
C ALA A 25 9.43 5.34 -7.29
N LEU A 26 10.75 5.32 -7.18
CA LEU A 26 11.45 5.90 -6.05
C LEU A 26 11.10 7.37 -5.86
N VAL A 27 11.15 8.16 -6.91
CA VAL A 27 10.84 9.60 -6.88
C VAL A 27 9.35 9.82 -6.57
N GLY A 28 8.46 9.06 -7.22
CA GLY A 28 7.01 9.20 -7.08
C GLY A 28 6.51 9.00 -5.66
N PHE A 29 7.11 8.08 -4.90
CA PHE A 29 6.77 7.85 -3.51
C PHE A 29 7.59 8.72 -2.54
N THR A 30 8.91 8.81 -2.72
CA THR A 30 9.78 9.43 -1.71
C THR A 30 9.80 10.96 -1.75
N ALA A 31 9.53 11.56 -2.91
CA ALA A 31 9.47 13.01 -3.07
C ALA A 31 8.05 13.59 -2.98
N SER A 32 7.06 12.77 -2.64
CA SER A 32 5.66 13.17 -2.50
C SER A 32 5.24 13.37 -1.05
N PHE A 33 4.24 14.23 -0.83
CA PHE A 33 3.59 14.37 0.47
C PHE A 33 3.04 13.03 0.96
N SER A 34 3.34 12.68 2.21
CA SER A 34 2.88 11.46 2.88
C SER A 34 3.19 10.16 2.14
N GLY A 35 4.17 10.16 1.21
CA GLY A 35 4.49 8.99 0.40
C GLY A 35 3.40 8.59 -0.61
N LYS A 36 2.43 9.47 -0.87
CA LYS A 36 1.38 9.20 -1.85
C LYS A 36 1.94 9.34 -3.27
N TRP A 37 1.67 8.35 -4.12
CA TRP A 37 2.12 8.31 -5.52
C TRP A 37 1.84 9.62 -6.26
N PHE A 38 2.89 10.36 -6.60
CA PHE A 38 2.82 11.70 -7.20
C PHE A 38 1.72 12.60 -6.62
N GLY A 39 1.46 12.48 -5.31
CA GLY A 39 0.42 13.22 -4.57
C GLY A 39 0.72 14.69 -4.29
N GLY A 40 1.74 15.24 -4.95
CA GLY A 40 2.26 16.59 -4.81
C GLY A 40 3.69 16.56 -4.33
N TYR A 41 4.56 17.38 -4.97
CA TYR A 41 5.94 17.51 -4.54
C TYR A 41 5.99 18.00 -3.09
N ALA A 42 6.66 17.26 -2.25
CA ALA A 42 6.93 17.66 -0.87
C ALA A 42 8.21 18.50 -0.86
N PRO A 43 8.12 19.84 -0.89
CA PRO A 43 9.30 20.66 -0.83
C PRO A 43 10.01 20.41 0.49
N GLN A 44 11.31 20.36 0.44
CA GLN A 44 12.14 20.33 1.64
C GLN A 44 12.33 21.77 2.21
N GLU A 45 11.31 22.60 2.02
CA GLU A 45 11.25 23.96 2.49
C GLU A 45 10.22 24.03 3.62
N ASP A 46 10.29 24.83 4.58
CA ASP A 46 10.74 26.20 4.68
C ASP A 46 10.53 26.71 6.09
N ARG A 47 11.28 26.37 7.02
CA ARG A 47 11.26 27.24 8.21
C ARG A 47 12.64 27.48 8.83
N LYS A 48 13.64 26.77 8.36
CA LYS A 48 15.07 27.03 8.65
C LYS A 48 15.88 26.41 7.51
N PRO A 49 17.03 26.97 7.11
CA PRO A 49 17.92 26.35 6.15
C PRO A 49 18.46 25.04 6.76
N VAL A 50 17.73 23.98 6.57
CA VAL A 50 18.23 22.62 6.78
C VAL A 50 18.89 22.26 5.45
N PRO A 51 20.13 21.79 5.43
CA PRO A 51 20.75 21.34 4.19
C PRO A 51 19.79 20.45 3.43
N ASN A 52 19.54 20.76 2.18
CA ASN A 52 18.50 20.25 1.27
C ASN A 52 18.36 18.74 1.14
N ASP A 53 19.08 17.97 1.91
CA ASP A 53 19.29 16.57 1.70
C ASP A 53 18.82 15.66 2.85
N ARG A 54 18.60 16.23 4.03
CA ARG A 54 18.39 15.40 5.24
C ARG A 54 17.16 14.49 5.12
N ASN A 55 16.06 14.96 4.57
CA ASN A 55 14.85 14.13 4.43
C ASN A 55 15.00 13.06 3.33
N PHE A 56 15.60 13.41 2.21
CA PHE A 56 15.88 12.46 1.13
C PHE A 56 16.92 11.43 1.59
N GLN A 57 18.01 11.87 2.22
CA GLN A 57 19.05 10.98 2.75
C GLN A 57 18.49 10.06 3.83
N THR A 58 17.63 10.55 4.72
CA THR A 58 16.97 9.73 5.73
C THR A 58 16.06 8.69 5.09
N ARG A 59 15.24 9.09 4.11
CA ARG A 59 14.37 8.15 3.38
C ARG A 59 15.17 7.12 2.60
N ARG A 60 16.22 7.56 1.90
CA ARG A 60 17.15 6.66 1.21
C ARG A 60 17.82 5.68 2.18
N ALA A 61 18.32 6.17 3.31
CA ALA A 61 18.93 5.31 4.32
C ALA A 61 17.94 4.27 4.87
N ASN A 62 16.68 4.66 5.13
CA ASN A 62 15.64 3.76 5.58
C ASN A 62 15.33 2.68 4.53
N ILE A 63 15.24 3.04 3.25
CA ILE A 63 15.04 2.09 2.16
C ILE A 63 16.22 1.13 2.09
N MET A 64 17.45 1.66 2.07
CA MET A 64 18.66 0.83 1.99
C MET A 64 18.81 -0.11 3.20
N ALA A 65 18.35 0.29 4.38
CA ALA A 65 18.33 -0.57 5.55
C ALA A 65 17.31 -1.73 5.45
N GLN A 66 16.25 -1.58 4.65
CA GLN A 66 15.23 -2.60 4.45
C GLN A 66 15.57 -3.58 3.33
N VAL A 67 16.35 -3.15 2.32
CA VAL A 67 16.72 -3.98 1.15
C VAL A 67 17.27 -5.36 1.51
N PRO A 68 18.18 -5.53 2.50
CA PRO A 68 18.66 -6.86 2.87
C PRO A 68 17.54 -7.81 3.35
N GLY A 69 16.48 -7.26 3.99
CA GLY A 69 15.33 -8.03 4.45
C GLY A 69 14.43 -8.51 3.31
N LEU A 70 14.61 -7.99 2.10
CA LEU A 70 13.86 -8.42 0.90
C LEU A 70 14.56 -9.56 0.15
N ALA A 71 15.74 -9.96 0.58
CA ALA A 71 16.47 -11.06 -0.08
C ALA A 71 15.67 -12.36 -0.01
N GLY A 72 15.45 -12.99 -1.16
CA GLY A 72 14.67 -14.23 -1.27
C GLY A 72 13.15 -14.06 -1.30
N ILE A 73 12.65 -12.80 -1.26
CA ILE A 73 11.23 -12.53 -1.47
C ILE A 73 10.94 -12.50 -2.97
N ASP A 74 9.93 -13.26 -3.38
CA ASP A 74 9.40 -13.23 -4.75
C ASP A 74 8.34 -12.14 -4.86
N ILE A 75 8.59 -11.12 -5.69
CA ILE A 75 7.68 -10.00 -5.92
C ILE A 75 7.04 -10.17 -7.29
N ARG A 76 5.72 -10.27 -7.32
CA ARG A 76 4.94 -10.47 -8.55
C ARG A 76 3.91 -9.37 -8.74
N GLN A 77 3.71 -8.98 -9.99
CA GLN A 77 2.59 -8.14 -10.40
C GLN A 77 1.52 -9.01 -11.07
N GLY A 78 0.27 -8.85 -10.65
CA GLY A 78 -0.85 -9.61 -11.23
C GLY A 78 -2.11 -9.53 -10.39
N SER A 79 -3.15 -10.24 -10.83
CA SER A 79 -4.34 -10.41 -10.03
C SER A 79 -4.08 -11.41 -8.89
N TYR A 80 -4.61 -11.12 -7.69
CA TYR A 80 -4.58 -12.06 -6.57
C TYR A 80 -5.29 -13.39 -6.92
N GLN A 81 -6.24 -13.36 -7.86
CA GLN A 81 -6.99 -14.53 -8.30
C GLN A 81 -6.13 -15.55 -9.06
N ASP A 82 -5.11 -15.06 -9.74
CA ASP A 82 -4.22 -15.88 -10.58
C ASP A 82 -2.97 -16.38 -9.83
N LEU A 83 -2.88 -16.03 -8.54
CA LEU A 83 -1.70 -16.38 -7.74
C LEU A 83 -1.69 -17.87 -7.39
N GLU A 84 -0.64 -18.57 -7.80
CA GLU A 84 -0.34 -19.92 -7.33
C GLU A 84 0.17 -19.87 -5.89
N ILE A 85 -0.61 -20.44 -4.97
CA ILE A 85 -0.32 -20.40 -3.55
C ILE A 85 0.10 -21.80 -3.07
N PRO A 86 1.29 -21.96 -2.49
CA PRO A 86 1.72 -23.24 -1.94
C PRO A 86 0.75 -23.76 -0.86
N PRO A 87 0.55 -25.07 -0.73
CA PRO A 87 -0.36 -25.63 0.27
C PRO A 87 -0.06 -25.16 1.69
N ARG A 88 -1.08 -24.91 2.49
CA ARG A 88 -0.98 -24.49 3.91
C ARG A 88 -0.18 -23.20 4.12
N SER A 89 -0.30 -22.26 3.19
CA SER A 89 0.30 -20.95 3.31
C SER A 89 -0.43 -20.07 4.32
N LEU A 90 0.30 -19.10 4.87
CA LEU A 90 -0.29 -17.92 5.51
C LEU A 90 -0.48 -16.85 4.42
N ILE A 91 -1.70 -16.37 4.29
CA ILE A 91 -2.09 -15.34 3.31
C ILE A 91 -2.49 -14.08 4.08
N TYR A 92 -1.79 -12.98 3.85
CA TYR A 92 -2.18 -11.66 4.35
C TYR A 92 -2.68 -10.81 3.19
N CYS A 93 -3.88 -10.27 3.33
CA CYS A 93 -4.53 -9.45 2.32
C CYS A 93 -4.72 -8.02 2.83
N ASP A 94 -4.33 -7.05 2.01
CA ASP A 94 -4.54 -5.63 2.25
C ASP A 94 -5.24 -5.03 1.00
N PRO A 95 -6.55 -5.31 0.80
CA PRO A 95 -7.29 -4.84 -0.36
C PRO A 95 -7.54 -3.33 -0.28
N PRO A 96 -7.93 -2.66 -1.38
CA PRO A 96 -8.46 -1.31 -1.32
C PRO A 96 -9.67 -1.26 -0.37
N TYR A 97 -9.59 -0.49 0.71
CA TYR A 97 -10.63 -0.46 1.75
C TYR A 97 -11.96 0.09 1.20
N GLN A 98 -13.04 -0.60 1.49
CA GLN A 98 -14.36 -0.32 0.90
C GLN A 98 -14.90 1.08 1.19
N ALA A 99 -14.58 1.65 2.35
CA ALA A 99 -15.04 2.96 2.80
C ALA A 99 -14.10 4.13 2.43
N THR A 100 -13.00 3.87 1.72
CA THR A 100 -12.07 4.93 1.33
C THR A 100 -12.36 5.45 -0.07
N THR A 101 -12.05 6.75 -0.30
CA THR A 101 -11.98 7.28 -1.67
C THR A 101 -10.91 6.50 -2.41
N GLY A 102 -11.36 5.55 -3.24
CA GLY A 102 -10.48 4.62 -3.96
C GLY A 102 -9.38 5.36 -4.72
N TYR A 103 -8.27 4.69 -4.91
CA TYR A 103 -7.32 5.05 -5.96
C TYR A 103 -8.11 5.28 -7.24
N ASN A 104 -7.78 6.30 -8.03
CA ASN A 104 -8.45 6.68 -9.28
C ASN A 104 -8.37 5.57 -10.35
N ASN A 105 -8.65 4.34 -9.99
CA ASN A 105 -8.68 3.22 -10.89
C ASN A 105 -10.04 3.15 -11.58
N ARG A 106 -10.03 3.08 -12.90
CA ARG A 106 -11.22 2.96 -13.75
C ARG A 106 -11.99 1.67 -13.45
N ASP A 107 -11.32 0.68 -12.89
CA ASP A 107 -11.91 -0.59 -12.49
C ASP A 107 -12.14 -0.58 -10.98
N LYS A 108 -13.41 -0.66 -10.59
CA LYS A 108 -13.78 -0.80 -9.19
C LYS A 108 -13.34 -2.17 -8.69
N PHE A 109 -12.62 -2.20 -7.58
CA PHE A 109 -12.28 -3.45 -6.91
C PHE A 109 -13.57 -4.21 -6.51
N ASP A 110 -13.67 -5.48 -6.90
CA ASP A 110 -14.82 -6.32 -6.58
C ASP A 110 -14.64 -6.94 -5.18
N HIS A 111 -15.17 -6.26 -4.18
CA HIS A 111 -15.10 -6.72 -2.79
C HIS A 111 -15.85 -8.05 -2.59
N ALA A 112 -16.94 -8.30 -3.30
CA ALA A 112 -17.68 -9.54 -3.17
C ALA A 112 -16.88 -10.74 -3.69
N ALA A 113 -16.29 -10.60 -4.87
CA ALA A 113 -15.38 -11.60 -5.43
C ALA A 113 -14.16 -11.84 -4.53
N PHE A 114 -13.60 -10.76 -3.93
CA PHE A 114 -12.48 -10.86 -3.02
C PHE A 114 -12.83 -11.66 -1.74
N TRP A 115 -13.94 -11.35 -1.07
CA TRP A 115 -14.35 -12.09 0.12
C TRP A 115 -14.64 -13.56 -0.18
N ASN A 116 -15.23 -13.87 -1.35
CA ASN A 116 -15.43 -15.24 -1.79
C ASN A 116 -14.10 -15.97 -2.05
N TRP A 117 -13.14 -15.30 -2.65
CA TRP A 117 -11.79 -15.83 -2.82
C TRP A 117 -11.12 -16.14 -1.47
N ALA A 118 -11.22 -15.24 -0.50
CA ALA A 118 -10.65 -15.43 0.83
C ALA A 118 -11.25 -16.66 1.55
N ARG A 119 -12.59 -16.87 1.42
CA ARG A 119 -13.27 -18.09 1.92
C ARG A 119 -12.74 -19.36 1.25
N THR A 120 -12.60 -19.32 -0.07
CA THR A 120 -12.07 -20.46 -0.83
C THR A 120 -10.65 -20.81 -0.38
N ARG A 121 -9.77 -19.82 -0.24
CA ARG A 121 -8.40 -20.08 0.25
C ARG A 121 -8.40 -20.68 1.65
N HIS A 122 -9.28 -20.22 2.53
CA HIS A 122 -9.42 -20.80 3.87
C HIS A 122 -9.91 -22.26 3.81
N ALA A 123 -10.93 -22.55 2.99
CA ALA A 123 -11.46 -23.89 2.82
C ALA A 123 -10.44 -24.89 2.22
N GLU A 124 -9.46 -24.38 1.45
CA GLU A 124 -8.34 -25.15 0.93
C GLU A 124 -7.23 -25.41 1.97
N GLY A 125 -7.41 -24.92 3.21
CA GLY A 125 -6.50 -25.16 4.34
C GLY A 125 -5.40 -24.10 4.47
N HIS A 126 -5.57 -22.92 3.88
CA HIS A 126 -4.70 -21.77 4.12
C HIS A 126 -5.15 -21.00 5.37
N THR A 127 -4.20 -20.35 6.04
CA THR A 127 -4.49 -19.36 7.08
C THR A 127 -4.63 -18.00 6.44
N VAL A 128 -5.83 -17.40 6.46
CA VAL A 128 -6.11 -16.13 5.78
C VAL A 128 -6.36 -15.03 6.78
N PHE A 129 -5.63 -13.92 6.61
CA PHE A 129 -5.84 -12.66 7.32
C PHE A 129 -6.22 -11.56 6.34
N VAL A 130 -7.18 -10.73 6.69
CA VAL A 130 -7.63 -9.59 5.87
C VAL A 130 -7.61 -8.32 6.71
N SER A 131 -6.86 -7.31 6.24
CA SER A 131 -6.88 -5.95 6.79
C SER A 131 -8.00 -5.15 6.13
N GLU A 132 -8.96 -4.64 6.90
CA GLU A 132 -10.10 -3.85 6.43
C GLU A 132 -10.79 -3.14 7.62
N TYR A 133 -11.67 -2.18 7.34
CA TYR A 133 -12.49 -1.52 8.37
C TYR A 133 -13.69 -2.36 8.79
N ALA A 134 -14.25 -3.12 7.87
CA ALA A 134 -15.40 -3.98 8.08
C ALA A 134 -15.29 -5.27 7.26
N ALA A 135 -15.92 -6.34 7.72
CA ALA A 135 -15.94 -7.63 7.04
C ALA A 135 -17.36 -8.22 7.03
N PRO A 136 -17.65 -9.20 6.16
CA PRO A 136 -18.87 -10.00 6.24
C PRO A 136 -19.01 -10.73 7.58
N GLU A 137 -20.24 -11.11 7.93
CA GLU A 137 -20.58 -11.72 9.23
C GLU A 137 -19.86 -13.05 9.51
N ASP A 138 -19.46 -13.75 8.48
CA ASP A 138 -18.69 -14.98 8.55
C ASP A 138 -17.17 -14.77 8.72
N PHE A 139 -16.74 -13.54 8.99
CA PHE A 139 -15.38 -13.20 9.38
C PHE A 139 -15.37 -12.61 10.80
N ILE A 140 -14.40 -13.01 11.60
CA ILE A 140 -14.22 -12.50 12.96
C ILE A 140 -13.01 -11.55 13.03
N CYS A 141 -13.18 -10.44 13.75
CA CYS A 141 -12.09 -9.52 14.05
C CYS A 141 -11.21 -10.14 15.14
N VAL A 142 -9.95 -10.36 14.83
CA VAL A 142 -8.96 -10.92 15.78
C VAL A 142 -8.01 -9.88 16.32
N TRP A 143 -7.97 -8.71 15.71
CA TRP A 143 -7.18 -7.58 16.19
C TRP A 143 -7.75 -6.27 15.68
N GLU A 144 -7.67 -5.22 16.49
CA GLU A 144 -8.02 -3.86 16.08
C GLU A 144 -7.10 -2.83 16.76
N LYS A 145 -6.87 -1.71 16.05
CA LYS A 145 -6.10 -0.58 16.55
C LYS A 145 -6.65 0.74 16.01
N THR A 146 -7.00 1.62 16.92
CA THR A 146 -7.38 3.00 16.58
C THR A 146 -6.11 3.83 16.37
N LEU A 147 -5.94 4.35 15.16
CA LEU A 147 -4.82 5.23 14.83
C LEU A 147 -5.27 6.69 14.88
N PRO A 148 -4.44 7.60 15.44
CA PRO A 148 -4.72 9.02 15.34
C PRO A 148 -4.67 9.43 13.87
N SER A 149 -5.74 10.05 13.35
CA SER A 149 -5.75 10.59 11.99
C SER A 149 -4.65 11.65 11.84
N GLN A 150 -3.72 11.45 10.92
CA GLN A 150 -2.70 12.45 10.57
C GLN A 150 -3.20 13.44 9.51
N MET A 151 -4.43 13.31 9.04
CA MET A 151 -5.01 14.16 8.00
C MET A 151 -6.10 15.08 8.57
N GLY A 152 -5.72 16.34 8.76
CA GLY A 152 -6.66 17.47 8.88
C GLY A 152 -7.39 17.61 10.22
N HIS A 153 -7.95 18.78 10.44
CA HIS A 153 -8.63 19.25 11.65
C HIS A 153 -9.94 18.52 12.02
N THR A 154 -10.19 17.32 11.54
CA THR A 154 -11.35 16.53 11.93
C THR A 154 -10.89 15.33 12.75
N ASN A 155 -11.53 15.15 13.93
CA ASN A 155 -11.29 14.04 14.86
C ASN A 155 -11.68 12.65 14.32
N ASN A 156 -11.53 12.39 13.03
CA ASN A 156 -11.80 11.09 12.46
C ASN A 156 -10.65 10.14 12.80
N ARG A 157 -10.86 9.32 13.81
CA ARG A 157 -10.00 8.21 14.16
C ARG A 157 -10.37 7.02 13.27
N ALA A 158 -9.45 6.57 12.43
CA ALA A 158 -9.61 5.31 11.72
C ALA A 158 -9.23 4.16 12.66
N THR A 159 -10.08 3.13 12.73
CA THR A 159 -9.75 1.90 13.45
C THR A 159 -9.47 0.83 12.41
N GLU A 160 -8.21 0.47 12.29
CA GLU A 160 -7.77 -0.65 11.47
C GLU A 160 -8.08 -1.96 12.18
N LYS A 161 -8.54 -2.94 11.43
CA LYS A 161 -8.92 -4.25 11.94
C LYS A 161 -8.30 -5.35 11.12
N LEU A 162 -8.06 -6.48 11.76
CA LEU A 162 -7.60 -7.71 11.12
C LEU A 162 -8.67 -8.78 11.31
N PHE A 163 -9.09 -9.35 10.20
CA PHE A 163 -10.14 -10.35 10.16
C PHE A 163 -9.60 -11.71 9.72
N ILE A 164 -10.22 -12.77 10.22
CA ILE A 164 -10.04 -14.15 9.74
C ILE A 164 -11.41 -14.75 9.43
N PRO A 165 -11.52 -15.73 8.50
CA PRO A 165 -12.73 -16.50 8.33
C PRO A 165 -13.11 -17.18 9.65
N ASN A 166 -14.40 -17.19 9.98
CA ASN A 166 -14.88 -17.84 11.19
C ASN A 166 -14.79 -19.37 11.04
N PRO A 167 -14.05 -20.08 11.89
CA PRO A 167 -13.87 -21.53 11.77
C PRO A 167 -15.15 -22.37 12.04
N ILE A 168 -16.24 -21.71 12.45
CA ILE A 168 -17.51 -22.38 12.83
C ILE A 168 -18.55 -22.35 11.69
N TRP A 169 -18.24 -21.73 10.55
CA TRP A 169 -19.12 -21.63 9.39
C TRP A 169 -18.73 -22.62 8.29
#